data_12d22a14d003d8a18948da607ec2a123
#
_entry.id   12d22a14d003d8a18948da607ec2a123
#
_cell.length_a   1.000
_cell.length_b   1.000
_cell.length_c   1.000
_cell.angle_alpha   90.00
_cell.angle_beta   90.00
_cell.angle_gamma   90.00
#
_symmetry.space_group_name_H-M   'P 1'
#
loop_
_entity.id
_entity.type
_entity.pdbx_description
1 polymer ?
#
loop_
_entity_poly.entity_id
_entity_poly.type
_entity_poly.pdbx_seq_one_letter_code
_entity_poly.pdbx_strand_id
1 'polypeptide(L)'
;MSRGLGDVYKRQALYCVENSIIDYEYYHMHEKNHYIYNIVKDVIMRMQKTFRDIVKKDGTFIAPDDFSEVIDNGKAFIDPGVKMGEGWLLTGEVVSLIKSGVTNVISAQPFGCLPNHIVAKGMVRKIKDEYPKANIVAIDYDPSASKVNQENRIRLMLANAKLSEEMKASI
;
A
#
# COMPACT_ATOMS: atom_id res chain seq x y z
N MET A 1 -5.70 -11.09 -2.16
CA MET A 1 -6.46 -10.33 -3.17
C MET A 1 -5.58 -10.13 -4.40
N SER A 2 -5.93 -10.69 -5.54
CA SER A 2 -5.19 -10.47 -6.78
C SER A 2 -5.76 -9.22 -7.46
N ARG A 3 -4.95 -8.19 -7.61
CA ARG A 3 -5.32 -6.99 -8.38
C ARG A 3 -4.90 -7.21 -9.83
N GLY A 4 -5.82 -6.99 -10.78
CA GLY A 4 -5.49 -7.12 -12.19
C GLY A 4 -4.41 -6.12 -12.63
N LEU A 5 -3.61 -6.48 -13.64
CA LEU A 5 -2.53 -5.63 -14.19
C LEU A 5 -2.98 -4.19 -14.51
N GLY A 6 -4.21 -4.02 -14.99
CA GLY A 6 -4.75 -2.69 -15.30
C GLY A 6 -4.88 -1.76 -14.10
N ASP A 7 -5.15 -2.27 -12.89
CA ASP A 7 -5.19 -1.48 -11.66
C ASP A 7 -3.78 -1.08 -11.22
N VAL A 8 -2.81 -1.97 -11.35
CA VAL A 8 -1.40 -1.69 -11.03
C VAL A 8 -0.86 -0.53 -11.87
N TYR A 9 -1.05 -0.56 -13.19
CA TYR A 9 -0.58 0.52 -14.06
C TYR A 9 -1.28 1.87 -13.79
N LYS A 10 -2.58 1.85 -13.51
CA LYS A 10 -3.32 3.08 -13.14
C LYS A 10 -2.82 3.69 -11.84
N ARG A 11 -2.58 2.86 -10.82
CA ARG A 11 -2.00 3.31 -9.54
C ARG A 11 -0.61 3.86 -9.71
N GLN A 12 0.22 3.22 -10.51
CA GLN A 12 1.56 3.71 -10.80
C GLN A 12 1.53 5.06 -11.53
N ALA A 13 0.64 5.24 -12.50
CA ALA A 13 0.46 6.52 -13.17
C ALA A 13 -0.01 7.62 -12.20
N LEU A 14 -1.00 7.32 -11.35
CA LEU A 14 -1.47 8.25 -10.31
C LEU A 14 -0.37 8.59 -9.31
N TYR A 15 0.44 7.60 -8.91
CA TYR A 15 1.58 7.81 -8.02
C TYR A 15 2.62 8.76 -8.64
N CYS A 16 2.96 8.58 -9.91
CA CYS A 16 3.89 9.47 -10.60
C CYS A 16 3.36 10.90 -10.69
N VAL A 17 2.08 11.06 -11.00
CA VAL A 17 1.42 12.38 -11.06
C VAL A 17 1.36 13.03 -9.68
N GLU A 18 0.99 12.28 -8.64
CA GLU A 18 0.97 12.80 -7.26
C GLU A 18 2.36 13.23 -6.79
N ASN A 19 3.40 12.46 -7.11
CA ASN A 19 4.77 12.86 -6.79
C ASN A 19 5.18 14.16 -7.48
N SER A 20 4.73 14.41 -8.72
CA SER A 20 4.96 15.68 -9.40
C SER A 20 4.21 16.85 -8.76
N ILE A 21 3.02 16.59 -8.22
CA ILE A 21 2.26 17.59 -7.44
C ILE A 21 2.98 17.88 -6.12
N ILE A 22 3.45 16.85 -5.41
CA ILE A 22 4.23 16.98 -4.19
C ILE A 22 5.52 17.79 -4.46
N ASP A 23 6.21 17.53 -5.57
CA ASP A 23 7.40 18.29 -5.96
C ASP A 23 7.11 19.78 -6.10
N TYR A 24 5.98 20.11 -6.68
CA TYR A 24 5.55 21.49 -6.82
C TYR A 24 5.13 22.10 -5.47
N GLU A 25 4.23 21.45 -4.75
CA GLU A 25 3.62 22.01 -3.54
C GLU A 25 4.62 22.12 -2.36
N TYR A 26 5.48 21.12 -2.16
CA TYR A 26 6.37 21.07 -1.00
C TYR A 26 7.78 21.56 -1.31
N TYR A 27 8.27 21.34 -2.55
CA TYR A 27 9.65 21.64 -2.90
C TYR A 27 9.79 22.78 -3.89
N HIS A 28 8.67 23.38 -4.32
CA HIS A 28 8.62 24.48 -5.31
C HIS A 28 9.38 24.16 -6.61
N MET A 29 9.39 22.88 -6.98
CA MET A 29 9.96 22.41 -8.23
C MET A 29 8.93 22.46 -9.35
N HIS A 30 9.39 22.55 -10.60
CA HIS A 30 8.51 22.50 -11.79
C HIS A 30 7.39 23.55 -11.81
N GLU A 31 7.67 24.78 -11.40
CA GLU A 31 6.68 25.89 -11.34
C GLU A 31 5.92 26.12 -12.64
N LYS A 32 6.58 25.85 -13.79
CA LYS A 32 5.93 25.95 -15.10
C LYS A 32 5.05 24.73 -15.36
N ASN A 33 3.80 24.98 -15.76
CA ASN A 33 2.84 23.94 -16.16
C ASN A 33 2.39 22.95 -15.07
N HIS A 34 2.58 23.26 -13.77
CA HIS A 34 2.13 22.42 -12.66
C HIS A 34 0.64 22.05 -12.73
N TYR A 35 -0.20 22.94 -13.27
CA TYR A 35 -1.65 22.71 -13.45
C TYR A 35 -1.96 21.50 -14.34
N ILE A 36 -1.04 21.11 -15.25
CA ILE A 36 -1.23 19.95 -16.11
C ILE A 36 -1.29 18.67 -15.28
N TYR A 37 -0.48 18.56 -14.23
CA TYR A 37 -0.50 17.37 -13.33
C TYR A 37 -1.85 17.22 -12.64
N ASN A 38 -2.46 18.31 -12.19
CA ASN A 38 -3.79 18.28 -11.60
C ASN A 38 -4.87 17.85 -12.62
N ILE A 39 -4.81 18.35 -13.86
CA ILE A 39 -5.73 17.91 -14.92
C ILE A 39 -5.57 16.43 -15.23
N VAL A 40 -4.33 15.95 -15.36
CA VAL A 40 -4.05 14.52 -15.63
C VAL A 40 -4.53 13.66 -14.46
N LYS A 41 -4.29 14.08 -13.21
CA LYS A 41 -4.80 13.41 -12.01
C LYS A 41 -6.32 13.27 -12.06
N ASP A 42 -7.03 14.36 -12.32
CA ASP A 42 -8.50 14.37 -12.39
C ASP A 42 -9.05 13.44 -13.47
N VAL A 43 -8.42 13.41 -14.64
CA VAL A 43 -8.82 12.48 -15.72
C VAL A 43 -8.65 11.04 -15.29
N ILE A 44 -7.48 10.67 -14.75
CA ILE A 44 -7.22 9.30 -14.32
C ILE A 44 -8.13 8.90 -13.15
N MET A 45 -8.38 9.81 -12.20
CA MET A 45 -9.29 9.56 -11.08
C MET A 45 -10.74 9.34 -11.53
N ARG A 46 -11.22 10.09 -12.53
CA ARG A 46 -12.54 9.84 -13.14
C ARG A 46 -12.61 8.47 -13.81
N MET A 47 -11.56 8.07 -14.52
CA MET A 47 -11.49 6.73 -15.11
C MET A 47 -11.48 5.63 -14.03
N GLN A 48 -10.73 5.84 -12.92
CA GLN A 48 -10.72 4.91 -11.80
C GLN A 48 -12.11 4.81 -11.15
N LYS A 49 -12.78 5.93 -10.93
CA LYS A 49 -14.15 5.95 -10.39
C LYS A 49 -15.11 5.16 -11.25
N THR A 50 -15.11 5.38 -12.56
CA THR A 50 -15.96 4.64 -13.50
C THR A 50 -15.70 3.13 -13.40
N PHE A 51 -14.43 2.72 -13.36
CA PHE A 51 -14.06 1.31 -13.20
C PHE A 51 -14.55 0.74 -11.87
N ARG A 52 -14.37 1.46 -10.76
CA ARG A 52 -14.84 1.06 -9.43
C ARG A 52 -16.36 0.90 -9.40
N ASP A 53 -17.09 1.82 -10.00
CA ASP A 53 -18.55 1.79 -10.04
C ASP A 53 -19.05 0.57 -10.83
N ILE A 54 -18.39 0.20 -11.93
CA ILE A 54 -18.69 -1.02 -12.69
C ILE A 54 -18.44 -2.27 -11.84
N VAL A 55 -17.28 -2.35 -11.18
CA VAL A 55 -16.93 -3.51 -10.32
C VAL A 55 -17.89 -3.64 -9.15
N LYS A 56 -18.27 -2.50 -8.51
CA LYS A 56 -19.26 -2.50 -7.42
C LYS A 56 -20.63 -2.96 -7.89
N LYS A 57 -21.03 -2.56 -9.09
CA LYS A 57 -22.33 -2.93 -9.67
C LYS A 57 -22.39 -4.42 -10.04
N ASP A 58 -21.28 -4.97 -10.51
CA ASP A 58 -21.17 -6.40 -10.82
C ASP A 58 -21.25 -7.28 -9.56
N GLY A 59 -20.67 -6.83 -8.46
CA GLY A 59 -20.73 -7.50 -7.16
C GLY A 59 -19.89 -8.79 -7.03
N THR A 60 -19.27 -9.26 -8.10
CA THR A 60 -18.46 -10.48 -8.12
C THR A 60 -17.07 -10.24 -7.49
N PHE A 61 -16.55 -9.03 -7.66
CA PHE A 61 -15.21 -8.65 -7.19
C PHE A 61 -15.28 -7.50 -6.19
N ILE A 62 -14.29 -7.45 -5.29
CA ILE A 62 -14.12 -6.31 -4.40
C ILE A 62 -13.47 -5.17 -5.21
N ALA A 63 -14.15 -4.03 -5.26
CA ALA A 63 -13.62 -2.85 -5.94
C ALA A 63 -12.34 -2.36 -5.24
N PRO A 64 -11.31 -1.93 -5.99
CA PRO A 64 -10.10 -1.35 -5.39
C PRO A 64 -10.45 -0.05 -4.63
N ASP A 65 -9.63 0.28 -3.62
CA ASP A 65 -9.78 1.50 -2.85
C ASP A 65 -9.60 2.74 -3.73
N ASP A 66 -10.17 3.86 -3.30
CA ASP A 66 -9.91 5.15 -3.94
C ASP A 66 -8.46 5.55 -3.74
N PHE A 67 -7.82 6.06 -4.78
CA PHE A 67 -6.42 6.44 -4.67
C PHE A 67 -6.22 7.63 -3.71
N SER A 68 -7.21 8.53 -3.60
CA SER A 68 -7.17 9.60 -2.61
C SER A 68 -7.12 9.07 -1.17
N GLU A 69 -7.87 8.01 -0.87
CA GLU A 69 -7.82 7.35 0.45
C GLU A 69 -6.43 6.73 0.71
N VAL A 70 -5.80 6.16 -0.31
CA VAL A 70 -4.44 5.62 -0.19
C VAL A 70 -3.41 6.72 0.08
N ILE A 71 -3.55 7.87 -0.59
CA ILE A 71 -2.71 9.06 -0.34
C ILE A 71 -2.85 9.51 1.12
N ASP A 72 -4.08 9.69 1.60
CA ASP A 72 -4.34 10.15 2.97
C ASP A 72 -3.83 9.14 4.01
N ASN A 73 -4.03 7.84 3.75
CA ASN A 73 -3.49 6.77 4.59
C ASN A 73 -1.97 6.78 4.65
N GLY A 74 -1.29 7.05 3.53
CA GLY A 74 0.16 7.17 3.50
C GLY A 74 0.65 8.41 4.28
N LYS A 75 0.07 9.56 4.00
CA LYS A 75 0.42 10.85 4.64
C LYS A 75 0.24 10.84 6.17
N ALA A 76 -0.67 10.03 6.69
CA ALA A 76 -0.88 9.90 8.14
C ALA A 76 0.30 9.22 8.86
N PHE A 77 1.10 8.43 8.16
CA PHE A 77 2.19 7.65 8.76
C PHE A 77 3.57 8.11 8.34
N ILE A 78 3.74 8.55 7.10
CA ILE A 78 5.04 8.90 6.54
C ILE A 78 4.93 10.17 5.70
N ASP A 79 6.00 10.96 5.72
CA ASP A 79 6.09 12.17 4.92
C ASP A 79 6.03 11.84 3.41
N PRO A 80 5.20 12.53 2.62
CA PRO A 80 5.06 12.29 1.18
C PRO A 80 6.35 12.57 0.40
N GLY A 81 7.29 13.29 0.96
CA GLY A 81 8.64 13.48 0.38
C GLY A 81 9.46 12.19 0.32
N VAL A 82 9.08 11.15 1.05
CA VAL A 82 9.68 9.82 0.93
C VAL A 82 9.09 9.09 -0.27
N LYS A 83 9.52 9.49 -1.45
CA LYS A 83 8.98 9.06 -2.76
C LYS A 83 9.93 8.25 -3.64
N MET A 84 11.06 7.78 -3.10
CA MET A 84 11.98 6.92 -3.84
C MET A 84 11.32 5.57 -4.16
N GLY A 85 11.28 5.20 -5.43
CA GLY A 85 10.51 4.02 -5.90
C GLY A 85 9.02 4.16 -5.57
N GLU A 86 8.41 3.17 -4.93
CA GLU A 86 7.02 3.24 -4.44
C GLU A 86 6.86 4.11 -3.19
N GLY A 87 7.94 4.36 -2.45
CA GLY A 87 7.99 5.29 -1.34
C GLY A 87 6.81 5.18 -0.36
N TRP A 88 6.19 6.31 -0.06
CA TRP A 88 5.04 6.43 0.85
C TRP A 88 3.82 5.59 0.45
N LEU A 89 3.71 5.23 -0.85
CA LEU A 89 2.60 4.44 -1.37
C LEU A 89 2.52 3.06 -0.69
N LEU A 90 3.66 2.41 -0.44
CA LEU A 90 3.69 1.10 0.23
C LEU A 90 3.04 1.16 1.62
N THR A 91 3.34 2.22 2.38
CA THR A 91 2.71 2.46 3.68
C THR A 91 1.21 2.70 3.54
N GLY A 92 0.81 3.55 2.59
CA GLY A 92 -0.59 3.85 2.30
C GLY A 92 -1.39 2.61 1.92
N GLU A 93 -0.84 1.72 1.09
CA GLU A 93 -1.49 0.48 0.69
C GLU A 93 -1.65 -0.50 1.86
N VAL A 94 -0.64 -0.65 2.72
CA VAL A 94 -0.75 -1.50 3.92
C VAL A 94 -1.85 -0.99 4.84
N VAL A 95 -1.90 0.31 5.10
CA VAL A 95 -2.96 0.92 5.93
C VAL A 95 -4.34 0.76 5.31
N SER A 96 -4.47 0.94 3.99
CA SER A 96 -5.72 0.73 3.26
C SER A 96 -6.22 -0.71 3.37
N LEU A 97 -5.32 -1.70 3.26
CA LEU A 97 -5.66 -3.11 3.45
C LEU A 97 -6.18 -3.37 4.87
N ILE A 98 -5.53 -2.81 5.89
CA ILE A 98 -5.96 -2.97 7.28
C ILE A 98 -7.34 -2.34 7.51
N LYS A 99 -7.57 -1.13 7.01
CA LYS A 99 -8.87 -0.44 7.10
C LYS A 99 -9.98 -1.19 6.37
N SER A 100 -9.67 -1.89 5.29
CA SER A 100 -10.64 -2.75 4.59
C SER A 100 -10.91 -4.10 5.29
N GLY A 101 -10.33 -4.32 6.48
CA GLY A 101 -10.54 -5.53 7.30
C GLY A 101 -9.51 -6.64 7.10
N VAL A 102 -8.50 -6.44 6.25
CA VAL A 102 -7.41 -7.39 6.05
C VAL A 102 -6.40 -7.24 7.18
N THR A 103 -6.48 -8.09 8.19
CA THR A 103 -5.59 -8.03 9.36
C THR A 103 -4.24 -8.71 9.14
N ASN A 104 -4.13 -9.64 8.20
CA ASN A 104 -2.92 -10.39 7.91
C ASN A 104 -2.29 -9.89 6.61
N VAL A 105 -1.16 -9.21 6.69
CA VAL A 105 -0.49 -8.58 5.55
C VAL A 105 0.95 -9.10 5.41
N ILE A 106 1.29 -9.59 4.23
CA ILE A 106 2.67 -9.97 3.87
C ILE A 106 3.26 -8.86 3.01
N SER A 107 4.36 -8.28 3.45
CA SER A 107 5.21 -7.42 2.66
C SER A 107 6.31 -8.28 2.02
N ALA A 108 6.16 -8.61 0.74
CA ALA A 108 7.17 -9.32 -0.02
C ALA A 108 8.30 -8.35 -0.40
N GLN A 109 9.52 -8.64 0.04
CA GLN A 109 10.67 -7.76 -0.13
C GLN A 109 11.63 -8.36 -1.16
N PRO A 110 11.71 -7.82 -2.39
CA PRO A 110 12.72 -8.21 -3.35
C PRO A 110 14.13 -7.82 -2.86
N PHE A 111 15.12 -8.59 -3.26
CA PHE A 111 16.52 -8.28 -2.96
C PHE A 111 16.90 -6.86 -3.41
N GLY A 112 17.54 -6.11 -2.51
CA GLY A 112 18.04 -4.75 -2.81
C GLY A 112 16.96 -3.68 -3.03
N CYS A 113 15.69 -3.97 -2.80
CA CYS A 113 14.62 -2.98 -2.95
C CYS A 113 14.57 -2.07 -1.73
N LEU A 114 15.20 -0.88 -1.82
CA LEU A 114 15.24 0.11 -0.74
C LEU A 114 13.86 0.53 -0.22
N PRO A 115 12.86 0.86 -1.06
CA PRO A 115 11.53 1.21 -0.56
C PRO A 115 10.91 0.14 0.32
N ASN A 116 11.04 -1.13 -0.06
CA ASN A 116 10.50 -2.23 0.73
C ASN A 116 11.23 -2.38 2.07
N HIS A 117 12.55 -2.30 2.08
CA HIS A 117 13.34 -2.48 3.32
C HIS A 117 13.22 -1.27 4.26
N ILE A 118 13.24 -0.06 3.74
CA ILE A 118 13.25 1.17 4.54
C ILE A 118 11.82 1.61 4.88
N VAL A 119 10.96 1.76 3.87
CA VAL A 119 9.61 2.33 4.04
C VAL A 119 8.63 1.27 4.51
N ALA A 120 8.43 0.19 3.76
CA ALA A 120 7.43 -0.81 4.13
C ALA A 120 7.77 -1.48 5.47
N LYS A 121 9.00 -1.98 5.64
CA LYS A 121 9.44 -2.63 6.88
C LYS A 121 9.61 -1.64 8.03
N GLY A 122 10.16 -0.45 7.76
CA GLY A 122 10.40 0.57 8.77
C GLY A 122 9.11 1.10 9.40
N MET A 123 8.01 1.15 8.66
CA MET A 123 6.73 1.65 9.16
C MET A 123 5.87 0.61 9.88
N VAL A 124 6.26 -0.69 9.86
CA VAL A 124 5.47 -1.78 10.48
C VAL A 124 5.15 -1.51 11.94
N ARG A 125 6.13 -1.03 12.73
CA ARG A 125 5.91 -0.75 14.15
C ARG A 125 4.88 0.36 14.34
N LYS A 126 5.05 1.48 13.67
CA LYS A 126 4.14 2.63 13.75
C LYS A 126 2.71 2.25 13.35
N ILE A 127 2.57 1.42 12.31
CA ILE A 127 1.25 0.91 11.88
C ILE A 127 0.64 0.00 12.95
N LYS A 128 1.44 -0.89 13.57
CA LYS A 128 0.95 -1.77 14.63
C LYS A 128 0.57 -1.04 15.92
N ASP A 129 1.25 0.04 16.25
CA ASP A 129 0.91 0.88 17.40
C ASP A 129 -0.49 1.50 17.23
N GLU A 130 -0.87 1.90 16.02
CA GLU A 130 -2.20 2.44 15.68
C GLU A 130 -3.24 1.32 15.46
N TYR A 131 -2.81 0.21 14.86
CA TYR A 131 -3.65 -0.95 14.56
C TYR A 131 -3.12 -2.22 15.24
N PRO A 132 -3.33 -2.42 16.55
CA PRO A 132 -2.75 -3.53 17.30
C PRO A 132 -3.15 -4.93 16.81
N LYS A 133 -4.27 -5.03 16.11
CA LYS A 133 -4.75 -6.28 15.51
C LYS A 133 -4.08 -6.62 14.18
N ALA A 134 -3.26 -5.70 13.64
CA ALA A 134 -2.57 -5.91 12.37
C ALA A 134 -1.39 -6.88 12.53
N ASN A 135 -1.45 -8.00 11.83
CA ASN A 135 -0.41 -9.00 11.76
C ASN A 135 0.39 -8.83 10.46
N ILE A 136 1.38 -7.93 10.51
CA ILE A 136 2.21 -7.57 9.35
C ILE A 136 3.54 -8.30 9.45
N VAL A 137 3.91 -9.02 8.40
CA VAL A 137 5.19 -9.75 8.30
C VAL A 137 5.91 -9.38 7.01
N ALA A 138 7.17 -8.97 7.14
CA ALA A 138 8.06 -8.74 6.01
C ALA A 138 8.81 -10.02 5.68
N ILE A 139 8.80 -10.44 4.42
CA ILE A 139 9.47 -11.65 3.94
C ILE A 139 10.44 -11.28 2.84
N ASP A 140 11.71 -11.56 3.06
CA ASP A 140 12.77 -11.30 2.10
C ASP A 140 12.81 -12.39 1.03
N TYR A 141 12.70 -11.99 -0.24
CA TYR A 141 12.84 -12.86 -1.41
C TYR A 141 14.17 -12.56 -2.09
N ASP A 142 15.22 -13.12 -1.51
CA ASP A 142 16.60 -13.02 -1.95
C ASP A 142 17.02 -14.39 -2.49
N PRO A 143 17.82 -14.47 -3.58
CA PRO A 143 18.39 -15.73 -4.06
C PRO A 143 19.21 -16.49 -3.01
N SER A 144 19.78 -15.79 -2.04
CA SER A 144 20.49 -16.34 -0.90
C SER A 144 19.61 -16.58 0.34
N ALA A 145 18.35 -16.14 0.33
CA ALA A 145 17.44 -16.32 1.45
C ALA A 145 17.09 -17.79 1.61
N SER A 146 17.31 -18.32 2.82
CA SER A 146 16.98 -19.72 3.07
C SER A 146 15.46 -19.90 3.06
N LYS A 147 14.98 -20.90 2.34
CA LYS A 147 13.57 -21.31 2.32
C LYS A 147 13.02 -21.48 3.74
N VAL A 148 13.84 -22.00 4.65
CA VAL A 148 13.49 -22.20 6.06
C VAL A 148 13.13 -20.87 6.75
N ASN A 149 13.87 -19.79 6.50
CA ASN A 149 13.57 -18.50 7.09
C ASN A 149 12.24 -17.93 6.56
N GLN A 150 11.95 -18.07 5.27
CA GLN A 150 10.69 -17.67 4.68
C GLN A 150 9.52 -18.46 5.27
N GLU A 151 9.64 -19.79 5.32
CA GLU A 151 8.63 -20.66 5.92
C GLU A 151 8.39 -20.35 7.39
N ASN A 152 9.43 -20.13 8.18
CA ASN A 152 9.30 -19.80 9.61
C ASN A 152 8.55 -18.48 9.83
N ARG A 153 8.79 -17.47 9.00
CA ARG A 153 8.05 -16.20 9.06
C ARG A 153 6.57 -16.39 8.72
N ILE A 154 6.27 -17.20 7.71
CA ILE A 154 4.88 -17.53 7.34
C ILE A 154 4.20 -18.33 8.46
N ARG A 155 4.87 -19.33 9.02
CA ARG A 155 4.35 -20.14 10.14
C ARG A 155 4.06 -19.29 11.36
N LEU A 156 4.95 -18.35 11.70
CA LEU A 156 4.73 -17.41 12.81
C LEU A 156 3.51 -16.52 12.56
N MET A 157 3.37 -16.02 11.34
CA MET A 157 2.20 -15.22 10.95
C MET A 157 0.90 -16.01 11.08
N LEU A 158 0.88 -17.26 10.61
CA LEU A 158 -0.28 -18.16 10.72
C LEU A 158 -0.61 -18.53 12.18
N ALA A 159 0.41 -18.73 13.01
CA ALA A 159 0.21 -18.98 14.43
C ALA A 159 -0.44 -17.76 15.13
N ASN A 160 0.05 -16.57 14.86
CA ASN A 160 -0.54 -15.34 15.39
C ASN A 160 -1.97 -15.12 14.90
N ALA A 161 -2.27 -15.45 13.64
CA ALA A 161 -3.62 -15.36 13.09
C ALA A 161 -4.59 -16.31 13.82
N LYS A 162 -4.19 -17.56 14.04
CA LYS A 162 -4.99 -18.56 14.80
C LYS A 162 -5.26 -18.12 16.23
N LEU A 163 -4.24 -17.66 16.95
CA LEU A 163 -4.41 -17.16 18.32
C LEU A 163 -5.40 -15.98 18.35
N SER A 164 -5.36 -15.09 17.38
CA SER A 164 -6.31 -13.97 17.28
C SER A 164 -7.74 -14.44 17.02
N GLU A 165 -7.94 -15.52 16.27
CA GLU A 165 -9.26 -16.12 16.02
C GLU A 165 -9.80 -16.83 17.28
N GLU A 166 -8.96 -17.61 17.94
CA GLU A 166 -9.31 -18.30 19.19
C GLU A 166 -9.71 -17.33 20.30
N MET A 167 -8.98 -16.20 20.43
CA MET A 167 -9.33 -15.15 21.38
C MET A 167 -10.67 -14.49 21.05
N LYS A 168 -11.05 -14.36 19.78
CA LYS A 168 -12.37 -13.82 19.38
C LYS A 168 -13.50 -14.81 19.64
N ALA A 169 -13.24 -16.11 19.56
CA ALA A 169 -14.24 -17.16 19.79
C ALA A 169 -14.52 -17.38 21.29
N SER A 170 -13.64 -16.89 22.17
CA SER A 170 -13.74 -17.05 23.63
C SER A 170 -14.42 -15.86 24.34
N ILE A 171 -14.83 -14.83 23.59
CA ILE A 171 -15.57 -13.64 24.05
C ILE A 171 -17.00 -13.70 23.55
#